data_fb1905472e5b0478b5e3367446406c87
#
_entry.id   fb1905472e5b0478b5e3367446406c87
#
_cell.length_a   1.000
_cell.length_b   1.000
_cell.length_c   1.000
_cell.angle_alpha   90.00
_cell.angle_beta   90.00
_cell.angle_gamma   90.00
#
_symmetry.space_group_name_H-M   'P 1'
#
loop_
_entity.id
_entity.type
_entity.pdbx_description
1 polymer ?
#
loop_
_entity_poly.entity_id
_entity_poly.type
_entity_poly.pdbx_seq_one_letter_code
_entity_poly.pdbx_strand_id
1 'polypeptide(L)'
;MRHKMALVVLVLLALFLAGCPSEVTIGKILADPYRYQDKEVVVRANVVTGFGGLGRGIYEIEDGTGRIFVITDRGIPGRGARVTLHGRVVNAFTFAGQNFATAIREVRYKAE
;
A
#
# COMPACT_ATOMS: atom_id res chain seq x y z
N MET A 1 -6.43 -19.30 -38.84
CA MET A 1 -6.86 -17.98 -38.36
C MET A 1 -7.41 -18.01 -36.94
N ARG A 2 -8.19 -18.98 -36.53
CA ARG A 2 -8.73 -19.06 -35.16
C ARG A 2 -7.65 -19.17 -34.07
N HIS A 3 -6.53 -19.85 -34.33
CA HIS A 3 -5.44 -20.04 -33.36
C HIS A 3 -4.70 -18.74 -33.04
N LYS A 4 -4.54 -17.85 -34.03
CA LYS A 4 -3.86 -16.57 -33.83
C LYS A 4 -4.65 -15.57 -32.98
N MET A 5 -5.99 -15.57 -33.12
CA MET A 5 -6.85 -14.70 -32.31
C MET A 5 -6.91 -15.15 -30.85
N ALA A 6 -6.96 -16.47 -30.59
CA ALA A 6 -6.93 -16.97 -29.21
C ALA A 6 -5.62 -16.65 -28.50
N LEU A 7 -4.49 -16.71 -29.20
CA LEU A 7 -3.18 -16.38 -28.64
C LEU A 7 -3.08 -14.89 -28.31
N VAL A 8 -3.57 -14.00 -29.16
CA VAL A 8 -3.56 -12.54 -28.94
C VAL A 8 -4.43 -12.17 -27.75
N VAL A 9 -5.61 -12.76 -27.61
CA VAL A 9 -6.50 -12.53 -26.47
C VAL A 9 -5.84 -12.99 -25.16
N LEU A 10 -5.15 -14.12 -25.16
CA LEU A 10 -4.45 -14.65 -23.99
C LEU A 10 -3.30 -13.73 -23.55
N VAL A 11 -2.53 -13.18 -24.50
CA VAL A 11 -1.43 -12.23 -24.22
C VAL A 11 -1.97 -10.92 -23.66
N LEU A 12 -3.08 -10.40 -24.21
CA LEU A 12 -3.73 -9.18 -23.73
C LEU A 12 -4.26 -9.35 -22.30
N LEU A 13 -4.85 -10.49 -21.97
CA LEU A 13 -5.30 -10.82 -20.61
C LEU A 13 -4.14 -10.90 -19.63
N ALA A 14 -3.02 -11.50 -20.01
CA ALA A 14 -1.84 -11.59 -19.18
C ALA A 14 -1.23 -10.22 -18.90
N LEU A 15 -1.17 -9.33 -19.89
CA LEU A 15 -0.70 -7.95 -19.73
C LEU A 15 -1.61 -7.14 -18.79
N PHE A 16 -2.92 -7.33 -18.89
CA PHE A 16 -3.88 -6.66 -18.03
C PHE A 16 -3.73 -7.09 -16.55
N LEU A 17 -3.55 -8.39 -16.31
CA LEU A 17 -3.34 -8.93 -14.95
C LEU A 17 -2.00 -8.51 -14.34
N ALA A 18 -0.96 -8.37 -15.15
CA ALA A 18 0.37 -7.96 -14.69
C ALA A 18 0.41 -6.51 -14.22
N GLY A 19 -0.53 -5.64 -14.67
CA GLY A 19 -0.61 -4.24 -14.29
C GLY A 19 -1.38 -3.95 -13.01
N CYS A 20 -2.04 -4.94 -12.40
CA CYS A 20 -2.86 -4.75 -11.20
C CYS A 20 -2.01 -4.85 -9.93
N PRO A 21 -2.11 -3.89 -8.98
CA PRO A 21 -1.44 -4.02 -7.69
C PRO A 21 -2.04 -5.18 -6.90
N SER A 22 -1.19 -5.90 -6.18
CA SER A 22 -1.59 -7.05 -5.38
C SER A 22 -2.15 -6.62 -4.04
N GLU A 23 -3.28 -7.18 -3.64
CA GLU A 23 -3.79 -7.05 -2.28
C GLU A 23 -2.98 -7.96 -1.35
N VAL A 24 -2.41 -7.38 -0.30
CA VAL A 24 -1.56 -8.07 0.66
C VAL A 24 -1.92 -7.68 2.08
N THR A 25 -1.54 -8.53 3.04
CA THR A 25 -1.66 -8.20 4.45
C THR A 25 -0.42 -7.49 4.95
N ILE A 26 -0.58 -6.71 6.01
CA ILE A 26 0.53 -6.02 6.67
C ILE A 26 1.57 -7.04 7.16
N GLY A 27 1.11 -8.15 7.73
CA GLY A 27 1.99 -9.21 8.21
C GLY A 27 2.90 -9.79 7.12
N LYS A 28 2.41 -9.93 5.90
CA LYS A 28 3.22 -10.40 4.77
C LYS A 28 4.29 -9.39 4.38
N ILE A 29 3.95 -8.10 4.38
CA ILE A 29 4.91 -7.04 4.08
C ILE A 29 6.02 -7.03 5.13
N LEU A 30 5.68 -7.09 6.40
CA LEU A 30 6.64 -7.03 7.49
C LEU A 30 7.51 -8.30 7.59
N ALA A 31 6.99 -9.44 7.17
CA ALA A 31 7.74 -10.70 7.16
C ALA A 31 8.82 -10.73 6.08
N ASP A 32 8.63 -10.02 4.98
CA ASP A 32 9.57 -9.99 3.86
C ASP A 32 9.55 -8.61 3.17
N PRO A 33 10.02 -7.56 3.85
CA PRO A 33 9.89 -6.19 3.36
C PRO A 33 10.65 -5.92 2.07
N TYR A 34 11.77 -6.61 1.83
CA TYR A 34 12.53 -6.41 0.60
C TYR A 34 11.84 -6.99 -0.63
N ARG A 35 11.03 -8.01 -0.45
CA ARG A 35 10.21 -8.57 -1.55
C ARG A 35 9.24 -7.54 -2.11
N TYR A 36 8.71 -6.66 -1.26
CA TYR A 36 7.72 -5.67 -1.62
C TYR A 36 8.31 -4.29 -1.87
N GLN A 37 9.62 -4.11 -1.71
CA GLN A 37 10.27 -2.82 -1.87
C GLN A 37 9.95 -2.19 -3.23
N ASP A 38 9.50 -0.93 -3.20
CA ASP A 38 9.11 -0.13 -4.37
C ASP A 38 7.94 -0.71 -5.18
N LYS A 39 7.29 -1.74 -4.67
CA LYS A 39 6.09 -2.30 -5.30
C LYS A 39 4.83 -1.63 -4.78
N GLU A 40 3.88 -1.42 -5.67
CA GLU A 40 2.56 -0.94 -5.30
C GLU A 40 1.74 -2.10 -4.73
N VAL A 41 1.15 -1.87 -3.56
CA VAL A 41 0.32 -2.84 -2.85
C VAL A 41 -1.01 -2.24 -2.49
N VAL A 42 -2.01 -3.09 -2.27
CA VAL A 42 -3.31 -2.71 -1.73
C VAL A 42 -3.45 -3.35 -0.36
N VAL A 43 -3.74 -2.52 0.65
CA VAL A 43 -3.92 -2.98 2.03
C VAL A 43 -5.25 -2.48 2.55
N ARG A 44 -6.03 -3.38 3.14
CA ARG A 44 -7.27 -3.04 3.85
C ARG A 44 -7.01 -3.07 5.34
N ALA A 45 -7.27 -1.97 6.02
CA ALA A 45 -6.90 -1.84 7.42
C ALA A 45 -7.71 -0.78 8.15
N ASN A 46 -7.58 -0.76 9.46
CA ASN A 46 -8.16 0.27 10.31
C ASN A 46 -7.08 1.28 10.71
N VAL A 47 -7.45 2.55 10.74
CA VAL A 47 -6.56 3.61 11.21
C VAL A 47 -6.48 3.59 12.73
N VAL A 48 -5.29 3.45 13.26
CA VAL A 48 -5.05 3.42 14.71
C VAL A 48 -4.82 4.82 15.25
N THR A 49 -3.85 5.53 14.68
CA THR A 49 -3.49 6.87 15.11
C THR A 49 -2.74 7.59 13.99
N GLY A 50 -2.60 8.89 14.12
CA GLY A 50 -1.84 9.66 13.15
C GLY A 50 -1.45 11.02 13.68
N PHE A 51 -0.46 11.61 13.06
CA PHE A 51 -0.03 12.97 13.34
C PHE A 51 0.50 13.63 12.08
N GLY A 52 0.39 14.94 12.01
CA GLY A 52 0.88 15.68 10.86
C GLY A 52 0.36 17.10 10.85
N GLY A 53 0.77 17.84 9.83
CA GLY A 53 0.35 19.22 9.58
C GLY A 53 0.89 19.70 8.25
N LEU A 54 0.34 20.80 7.74
CA LEU A 54 0.79 21.44 6.49
C LEU A 54 0.77 20.50 5.28
N GLY A 55 -0.25 19.65 5.18
CA GLY A 55 -0.42 18.76 4.03
C GLY A 55 0.48 17.52 4.03
N ARG A 56 1.21 17.27 5.11
CA ARG A 56 2.03 16.07 5.28
C ARG A 56 1.68 15.38 6.58
N GLY A 57 1.76 14.07 6.58
CA GLY A 57 1.48 13.32 7.78
C GLY A 57 1.97 11.90 7.73
N ILE A 58 1.86 11.26 8.88
CA ILE A 58 2.10 9.85 9.03
C ILE A 58 0.98 9.28 9.90
N TYR A 59 0.46 8.13 9.52
CA TYR A 59 -0.54 7.45 10.33
C TYR A 59 -0.25 5.96 10.39
N GLU A 60 -0.76 5.31 11.42
CA GLU A 60 -0.57 3.88 11.64
C GLU A 60 -1.87 3.15 11.31
N ILE A 61 -1.74 2.05 10.58
CA ILE A 61 -2.85 1.16 10.24
C ILE A 61 -2.59 -0.24 10.79
N GLU A 62 -3.67 -0.96 11.04
CA GLU A 62 -3.62 -2.34 11.48
C GLU A 62 -4.69 -3.17 10.77
N ASP A 63 -4.42 -4.45 10.51
CA ASP A 63 -5.35 -5.35 9.82
C ASP A 63 -5.54 -6.70 10.54
N GLY A 64 -5.08 -6.80 11.79
CA GLY A 64 -5.10 -8.06 12.55
C GLY A 64 -3.88 -8.95 12.31
N THR A 65 -3.09 -8.69 11.27
CA THR A 65 -1.83 -9.42 11.00
C THR A 65 -0.60 -8.64 11.41
N GLY A 66 -0.73 -7.32 11.57
CA GLY A 66 0.37 -6.45 11.96
C GLY A 66 -0.03 -4.99 11.90
N ARG A 67 0.92 -4.13 12.18
CA ARG A 67 0.78 -2.67 12.11
C ARG A 67 1.90 -2.11 11.26
N ILE A 68 1.60 -1.07 10.51
CA ILE A 68 2.57 -0.40 9.65
C ILE A 68 2.24 1.10 9.58
N PHE A 69 3.26 1.92 9.42
CA PHE A 69 3.07 3.35 9.20
C PHE A 69 2.84 3.66 7.74
N VAL A 70 2.04 4.68 7.49
CA VAL A 70 1.73 5.20 6.16
C VAL A 70 2.14 6.65 6.09
N ILE A 71 2.91 7.00 5.07
CA ILE A 71 3.32 8.39 4.81
C ILE A 71 2.32 8.97 3.81
N THR A 72 1.73 10.12 4.13
CA THR A 72 0.74 10.76 3.29
C THR A 72 1.04 12.22 3.03
N ASP A 73 0.71 12.67 1.81
CA ASP A 73 0.71 14.09 1.43
C ASP A 73 -0.71 14.64 1.30
N ARG A 74 -1.73 13.84 1.62
CA ARG A 74 -3.14 14.18 1.33
C ARG A 74 -4.00 14.40 2.56
N GLY A 75 -3.47 14.16 3.71
CA GLY A 75 -4.23 14.24 4.95
C GLY A 75 -4.42 12.88 5.60
N ILE A 76 -4.72 12.91 6.88
CA ILE A 76 -4.79 11.72 7.71
C ILE A 76 -6.26 11.33 7.85
N PRO A 77 -6.61 10.06 7.54
CA PRO A 77 -7.97 9.56 7.80
C PRO A 77 -8.30 9.60 9.29
N GLY A 78 -9.57 9.67 9.60
CA GLY A 78 -10.03 9.67 10.98
C GLY A 78 -9.64 8.39 11.72
N ARG A 79 -9.32 8.55 13.00
CA ARG A 79 -9.01 7.42 13.89
C ARG A 79 -10.18 6.43 13.92
N GLY A 80 -9.89 5.16 13.78
CA GLY A 80 -10.88 4.11 13.71
C GLY A 80 -11.50 3.91 12.32
N ALA A 81 -11.18 4.76 11.34
CA ALA A 81 -11.68 4.60 10.00
C ALA A 81 -11.12 3.33 9.35
N ARG A 82 -11.95 2.64 8.59
CA ARG A 82 -11.51 1.53 7.76
C ARG A 82 -11.18 2.05 6.37
N VAL A 83 -9.99 1.70 5.90
CA VAL A 83 -9.49 2.21 4.62
C VAL A 83 -8.99 1.09 3.72
N THR A 84 -9.12 1.30 2.43
CA THR A 84 -8.42 0.54 1.41
C THR A 84 -7.31 1.44 0.88
N LEU A 85 -6.08 1.09 1.20
CA LEU A 85 -4.91 1.90 0.89
C LEU A 85 -4.17 1.34 -0.32
N HIS A 86 -3.89 2.21 -1.29
CA HIS A 86 -2.97 1.93 -2.39
C HIS A 86 -1.68 2.69 -2.12
N GLY A 87 -0.56 1.99 -2.09
CA GLY A 87 0.70 2.64 -1.80
C GLY A 87 1.91 1.82 -2.21
N ARG A 88 3.08 2.42 -2.06
CA ARG A 88 4.36 1.76 -2.33
C ARG A 88 5.08 1.46 -1.05
N VAL A 89 5.63 0.28 -0.94
CA VAL A 89 6.43 -0.12 0.21
C VAL A 89 7.79 0.56 0.14
N VAL A 90 8.15 1.26 1.20
CA VAL A 90 9.45 1.91 1.35
C VAL A 90 10.14 1.38 2.60
N ASN A 91 11.44 1.11 2.49
CA ASN A 91 12.24 0.63 3.60
C ASN A 91 13.22 1.72 4.02
N ALA A 92 13.48 1.80 5.33
CA ALA A 92 14.47 2.71 5.93
C ALA A 92 14.22 4.18 5.56
N PHE A 93 13.13 4.77 6.06
CA PHE A 93 12.84 6.19 5.86
C PHE A 93 12.89 6.96 7.17
N THR A 94 13.06 8.29 7.07
CA THR A 94 13.07 9.21 8.21
C THR A 94 11.92 10.20 8.10
N PHE A 95 11.18 10.41 9.17
CA PHE A 95 10.11 11.40 9.27
C PHE A 95 10.19 12.10 10.63
N ALA A 96 10.19 13.44 10.62
CA ALA A 96 10.23 14.26 11.83
C ALA A 96 11.39 13.88 12.78
N GLY A 97 12.55 13.55 12.24
CA GLY A 97 13.73 13.15 13.00
C GLY A 97 13.72 11.71 13.51
N GLN A 98 12.68 10.92 13.23
CA GLN A 98 12.59 9.52 13.61
C GLN A 98 12.84 8.61 12.42
N ASN A 99 13.53 7.49 12.69
CA ASN A 99 13.80 6.47 11.68
C ASN A 99 12.76 5.36 11.77
N PHE A 100 12.23 4.98 10.61
CA PHE A 100 11.27 3.90 10.47
C PHE A 100 11.85 2.83 9.55
N ALA A 101 11.68 1.55 9.91
CA ALA A 101 12.25 0.45 9.12
C ALA A 101 11.50 0.22 7.81
N THR A 102 10.18 0.08 7.88
CA THR A 102 9.33 -0.20 6.72
C THR A 102 8.04 0.59 6.87
N ALA A 103 7.60 1.20 5.77
CA ALA A 103 6.35 1.94 5.73
C ALA A 103 5.73 1.84 4.34
N ILE A 104 4.53 2.37 4.21
CA ILE A 104 3.86 2.51 2.93
C ILE A 104 3.77 4.00 2.60
N ARG A 105 4.24 4.38 1.43
CA ARG A 105 4.01 5.72 0.88
C ARG A 105 2.67 5.71 0.16
N GLU A 106 1.72 6.47 0.65
CA GLU A 106 0.37 6.50 0.10
C GLU A 106 0.36 7.05 -1.32
N VAL A 107 -0.28 6.31 -2.23
CA VAL A 107 -0.67 6.79 -3.55
C VAL A 107 -2.10 7.33 -3.48
N ARG A 108 -3.00 6.55 -2.90
CA ARG A 108 -4.39 6.96 -2.64
C ARG A 108 -5.00 6.04 -1.58
N TYR A 109 -6.04 6.53 -0.92
CA TYR A 109 -6.86 5.66 -0.07
C TYR A 109 -8.34 5.93 -0.34
N LYS A 110 -9.17 4.94 0.00
CA LYS A 110 -10.62 5.06 0.00
C LYS A 110 -11.11 4.67 1.39
N ALA A 111 -11.85 5.56 2.02
CA ALA A 111 -12.55 5.25 3.27
C ALA A 111 -13.75 4.35 2.97
N GLU A 112 -13.91 3.32 3.77
CA GLU A 112 -15.04 2.40 3.65
C GLU A 112 -16.19 2.82 4.56
#